data_af3543d4c5db2cdcc69bc1f5fa19fe81
#
_entry.id   af3543d4c5db2cdcc69bc1f5fa19fe81
#
_cell.length_a   1.000
_cell.length_b   1.000
_cell.length_c   1.000
_cell.angle_alpha   90.00
_cell.angle_beta   90.00
_cell.angle_gamma   90.00
#
_symmetry.space_group_name_H-M   'P 1'
#
loop_
_entity.id
_entity.type
_entity.pdbx_description
1 polymer ?
#
loop_
_entity_poly.entity_id
_entity_poly.type
_entity_poly.pdbx_seq_one_letter_code
_entity_poly.pdbx_strand_id
1 'polypeptide(L)'
;MDRELKIRETKEFVRKKLFGEASGHDWFHIERVYNLAKFMAKEEGADIFIVEMAALLHDIDDWKFSRNENLVEIFLNEIKLDKSDIQKITSIINTMSYKGGVVDSTQYSIEGMIVQDADRLDAMGAIGIARAFAYGGNKNRVIYDPSINPMEYKNLDEVKNKNNHTINHFYEKLLKLKDLMNTDTAKKIAHERHEFMEKYLNEFFNEWNFKEE
;
A
#
# COMPACT_ATOMS: atom_id res chain seq x y z
N MET A 1 23.84 11.22 15.51
CA MET A 1 22.82 12.07 14.87
C MET A 1 21.46 11.68 15.43
N ASP A 2 20.61 12.61 15.77
CA ASP A 2 19.32 12.34 16.43
C ASP A 2 18.33 11.72 15.41
N ARG A 3 18.12 10.41 15.50
CA ARG A 3 17.18 9.64 14.63
C ARG A 3 15.74 10.15 14.78
N GLU A 4 15.34 10.55 15.97
CA GLU A 4 13.98 11.08 16.22
C GLU A 4 13.76 12.42 15.48
N LEU A 5 14.77 13.28 15.45
CA LEU A 5 14.71 14.52 14.68
C LEU A 5 14.51 14.22 13.18
N LYS A 6 15.24 13.23 12.62
CA LYS A 6 15.12 12.85 11.20
C LYS A 6 13.72 12.32 10.86
N ILE A 7 13.14 11.51 11.73
CA ILE A 7 11.76 11.04 11.56
C ILE A 7 10.78 12.21 11.56
N ARG A 8 10.95 13.19 12.45
CA ARG A 8 10.08 14.37 12.49
C ARG A 8 10.21 15.22 11.23
N GLU A 9 11.42 15.53 10.78
CA GLU A 9 11.68 16.25 9.53
C GLU A 9 11.05 15.53 8.34
N THR A 10 11.15 14.21 8.29
CA THR A 10 10.56 13.39 7.23
C THR A 10 9.02 13.43 7.24
N LYS A 11 8.40 13.36 8.42
CA LYS A 11 6.93 13.51 8.54
C LYS A 11 6.45 14.87 8.02
N GLU A 12 7.15 15.93 8.38
CA GLU A 12 6.80 17.29 7.92
C GLU A 12 6.94 17.42 6.39
N PHE A 13 8.03 16.89 5.82
CA PHE A 13 8.26 16.87 4.38
C PHE A 13 7.15 16.11 3.64
N VAL A 14 6.86 14.88 4.05
CA VAL A 14 5.85 14.02 3.41
C VAL A 14 4.46 14.65 3.53
N ARG A 15 4.08 15.13 4.71
CA ARG A 15 2.78 15.78 4.93
C ARG A 15 2.60 16.99 4.02
N LYS A 16 3.65 17.81 3.83
CA LYS A 16 3.61 18.96 2.93
C LYS A 16 3.48 18.54 1.46
N LYS A 17 4.14 17.46 1.05
CA LYS A 17 4.11 16.95 -0.34
C LYS A 17 2.77 16.33 -0.70
N LEU A 18 2.13 15.61 0.22
CA LEU A 18 0.86 14.92 0.00
C LEU A 18 -0.36 15.74 0.45
N PHE A 19 -0.19 17.02 0.76
CA PHE A 19 -1.30 17.89 1.14
C PHE A 19 -2.29 18.06 -0.02
N GLY A 20 -3.55 17.74 0.22
CA GLY A 20 -4.62 17.86 -0.78
C GLY A 20 -4.72 16.69 -1.77
N GLU A 21 -3.92 15.63 -1.61
CA GLU A 21 -4.04 14.42 -2.42
C GLU A 21 -5.32 13.64 -2.06
N ALA A 22 -6.15 13.34 -3.06
CA ALA A 22 -7.45 12.67 -2.90
C ALA A 22 -7.53 11.29 -3.58
N SER A 23 -6.40 10.77 -4.12
CA SER A 23 -6.40 9.47 -4.84
C SER A 23 -6.29 8.25 -3.93
N GLY A 24 -6.23 8.45 -2.59
CA GLY A 24 -6.02 7.39 -1.61
C GLY A 24 -4.54 7.14 -1.24
N HIS A 25 -3.62 7.98 -1.75
CA HIS A 25 -2.21 8.08 -1.37
C HIS A 25 -1.96 9.37 -0.58
N ASP A 26 -2.89 9.71 0.31
CA ASP A 26 -2.85 10.89 1.15
C ASP A 26 -1.93 10.69 2.38
N TRP A 27 -1.71 11.77 3.13
CA TRP A 27 -0.96 11.71 4.38
C TRP A 27 -1.48 10.64 5.35
N PHE A 28 -2.80 10.43 5.42
CA PHE A 28 -3.38 9.48 6.37
C PHE A 28 -3.10 8.02 5.98
N HIS A 29 -2.97 7.71 4.68
CA HIS A 29 -2.44 6.43 4.23
C HIS A 29 -1.02 6.22 4.74
N ILE A 30 -0.13 7.18 4.50
CA ILE A 30 1.26 7.11 4.97
C ILE A 30 1.34 6.93 6.49
N GLU A 31 0.52 7.66 7.23
CA GLU A 31 0.49 7.58 8.70
C GLU A 31 0.06 6.19 9.19
N ARG A 32 -0.94 5.56 8.54
CA ARG A 32 -1.37 4.20 8.88
C ARG A 32 -0.29 3.17 8.54
N VAL A 33 0.31 3.26 7.34
CA VAL A 33 1.41 2.39 6.94
C VAL A 33 2.60 2.53 7.88
N TYR A 34 3.00 3.76 8.21
CA TYR A 34 4.07 4.06 9.17
C TYR A 34 3.82 3.42 10.55
N ASN A 35 2.63 3.62 11.10
CA ASN A 35 2.29 3.09 12.42
C ASN A 35 2.30 1.55 12.45
N LEU A 36 1.75 0.92 11.41
CA LEU A 36 1.72 -0.53 11.27
C LEU A 36 3.12 -1.12 11.04
N ALA A 37 3.91 -0.51 10.15
CA ALA A 37 5.28 -0.93 9.89
C ALA A 37 6.17 -0.82 11.15
N LYS A 38 6.03 0.27 11.91
CA LYS A 38 6.73 0.46 13.18
C LYS A 38 6.37 -0.63 14.22
N PHE A 39 5.08 -0.99 14.31
CA PHE A 39 4.63 -2.09 15.16
C PHE A 39 5.26 -3.41 14.73
N MET A 40 5.15 -3.77 13.45
CA MET A 40 5.71 -5.01 12.92
C MET A 40 7.24 -5.07 13.05
N ALA A 41 7.95 -3.94 12.88
CA ALA A 41 9.40 -3.89 13.06
C ALA A 41 9.84 -4.27 14.47
N LYS A 42 9.05 -3.93 15.49
CA LYS A 42 9.32 -4.34 16.88
C LYS A 42 9.11 -5.83 17.09
N GLU A 43 8.02 -6.38 16.52
CA GLU A 43 7.69 -7.81 16.64
C GLU A 43 8.71 -8.71 15.90
N GLU A 44 9.20 -8.25 14.74
CA GLU A 44 10.13 -9.00 13.88
C GLU A 44 11.62 -8.70 14.17
N GLY A 45 11.92 -7.77 15.09
CA GLY A 45 13.30 -7.45 15.50
C GLY A 45 14.13 -6.72 14.43
N ALA A 46 13.49 -5.95 13.53
CA ALA A 46 14.14 -5.20 12.44
C ALA A 46 14.70 -3.85 12.89
N ASP A 47 15.53 -3.20 12.04
CA ASP A 47 15.95 -1.81 12.27
C ASP A 47 14.75 -0.86 12.13
N ILE A 48 14.18 -0.47 13.29
CA ILE A 48 12.98 0.37 13.36
C ILE A 48 13.19 1.68 12.60
N PHE A 49 14.38 2.28 12.66
CA PHE A 49 14.64 3.56 11.98
C PHE A 49 14.55 3.43 10.45
N ILE A 50 15.14 2.39 9.88
CA ILE A 50 15.08 2.14 8.43
C ILE A 50 13.63 1.88 8.00
N VAL A 51 12.88 1.08 8.77
CA VAL A 51 11.46 0.81 8.52
C VAL A 51 10.62 2.08 8.58
N GLU A 52 10.81 2.91 9.63
CA GLU A 52 10.08 4.17 9.78
C GLU A 52 10.34 5.13 8.61
N MET A 53 11.61 5.28 8.21
CA MET A 53 11.99 6.15 7.09
C MET A 53 11.43 5.66 5.76
N ALA A 54 11.57 4.36 5.47
CA ALA A 54 11.06 3.78 4.23
C ALA A 54 9.52 3.84 4.16
N ALA A 55 8.83 3.55 5.27
CA ALA A 55 7.38 3.65 5.35
C ALA A 55 6.85 5.08 5.14
N LEU A 56 7.55 6.09 5.65
CA LEU A 56 7.17 7.50 5.43
C LEU A 56 7.37 7.94 3.97
N LEU A 57 8.37 7.43 3.29
CA LEU A 57 8.82 7.94 1.98
C LEU A 57 8.34 7.10 0.78
N HIS A 58 7.71 5.94 1.01
CA HIS A 58 7.48 4.93 -0.03
C HIS A 58 6.66 5.42 -1.25
N ASP A 59 5.76 6.38 -1.07
CA ASP A 59 4.88 6.90 -2.12
C ASP A 59 5.38 8.24 -2.73
N ILE A 60 6.48 8.82 -2.21
CA ILE A 60 6.93 10.17 -2.64
C ILE A 60 7.40 10.19 -4.09
N ASP A 61 8.11 9.15 -4.54
CA ASP A 61 8.61 9.02 -5.92
C ASP A 61 7.70 8.15 -6.80
N ASP A 62 6.44 7.85 -6.38
CA ASP A 62 5.49 7.15 -7.26
C ASP A 62 5.34 7.95 -8.57
N TRP A 63 5.43 7.26 -9.69
CA TRP A 63 5.32 7.80 -11.05
C TRP A 63 4.08 8.70 -11.27
N LYS A 64 3.07 8.58 -10.41
CA LYS A 64 1.86 9.41 -10.43
C LYS A 64 2.12 10.83 -9.95
N PHE A 65 3.17 11.06 -9.16
CA PHE A 65 3.44 12.32 -8.49
C PHE A 65 4.75 12.98 -8.93
N SER A 66 5.74 12.22 -9.44
CA SER A 66 7.04 12.75 -9.78
C SER A 66 7.30 12.78 -11.29
N ARG A 67 7.83 13.91 -11.76
CA ARG A 67 8.37 14.08 -13.12
C ARG A 67 9.85 13.62 -13.15
N ASN A 68 10.14 12.34 -12.86
CA ASN A 68 11.50 11.79 -12.86
C ASN A 68 12.53 12.48 -11.93
N GLU A 69 12.08 13.12 -10.88
CA GLU A 69 12.95 13.68 -9.84
C GLU A 69 13.07 12.65 -8.73
N ASN A 70 14.29 12.22 -8.38
CA ASN A 70 14.56 11.35 -7.22
C ASN A 70 14.39 12.17 -5.92
N LEU A 71 13.17 12.61 -5.62
CA LEU A 71 12.86 13.49 -4.51
C LEU A 71 13.24 12.88 -3.16
N VAL A 72 13.06 11.56 -3.03
CA VAL A 72 13.46 10.82 -1.82
C VAL A 72 14.96 10.95 -1.58
N GLU A 73 15.80 10.65 -2.57
CA GLU A 73 17.24 10.68 -2.42
C GLU A 73 17.75 12.10 -2.17
N ILE A 74 17.20 13.11 -2.86
CA ILE A 74 17.50 14.53 -2.63
C ILE A 74 17.21 14.89 -1.19
N PHE A 75 16.00 14.60 -0.69
CA PHE A 75 15.60 14.89 0.68
C PHE A 75 16.48 14.19 1.71
N LEU A 76 16.80 12.90 1.53
CA LEU A 76 17.65 12.15 2.45
C LEU A 76 19.07 12.74 2.55
N ASN A 77 19.61 13.26 1.43
CA ASN A 77 20.90 13.98 1.41
C ASN A 77 20.79 15.35 2.12
N GLU A 78 19.70 16.11 1.90
CA GLU A 78 19.45 17.40 2.57
C GLU A 78 19.45 17.27 4.10
N ILE A 79 18.76 16.24 4.62
CA ILE A 79 18.76 15.95 6.05
C ILE A 79 20.06 15.27 6.55
N LYS A 80 21.07 15.10 5.68
CA LYS A 80 22.39 14.53 6.00
C LYS A 80 22.29 13.12 6.62
N LEU A 81 21.55 12.24 6.01
CA LEU A 81 21.52 10.83 6.38
C LEU A 81 22.79 10.12 5.89
N ASP A 82 23.24 9.09 6.62
CA ASP A 82 24.40 8.31 6.22
C ASP A 82 24.14 7.56 4.91
N LYS A 83 25.15 7.48 4.04
CA LYS A 83 25.01 6.86 2.70
C LYS A 83 24.49 5.42 2.76
N SER A 84 24.89 4.65 3.78
CA SER A 84 24.42 3.28 3.97
C SER A 84 22.92 3.23 4.24
N ASP A 85 22.39 4.15 5.04
CA ASP A 85 20.96 4.23 5.37
C ASP A 85 20.16 4.71 4.15
N ILE A 86 20.69 5.70 3.40
CA ILE A 86 20.09 6.14 2.12
C ILE A 86 19.95 4.96 1.16
N GLN A 87 21.01 4.17 0.97
CA GLN A 87 20.98 3.00 0.08
C GLN A 87 19.94 1.96 0.51
N LYS A 88 19.84 1.65 1.81
CA LYS A 88 18.84 0.72 2.34
C LYS A 88 17.41 1.22 2.06
N ILE A 89 17.13 2.47 2.40
CA ILE A 89 15.80 3.08 2.26
C ILE A 89 15.39 3.13 0.79
N THR A 90 16.25 3.63 -0.11
CA THR A 90 15.96 3.72 -1.54
C THR A 90 15.81 2.35 -2.19
N SER A 91 16.61 1.35 -1.79
CA SER A 91 16.47 -0.04 -2.27
C SER A 91 15.10 -0.62 -1.91
N ILE A 92 14.62 -0.41 -0.68
CA ILE A 92 13.30 -0.85 -0.25
C ILE A 92 12.21 -0.21 -1.11
N ILE A 93 12.22 1.12 -1.25
CA ILE A 93 11.18 1.89 -1.96
C ILE A 93 11.11 1.48 -3.43
N ASN A 94 12.25 1.32 -4.10
CA ASN A 94 12.33 1.02 -5.53
C ASN A 94 11.74 -0.36 -5.89
N THR A 95 11.69 -1.30 -4.94
CA THR A 95 11.23 -2.68 -5.16
C THR A 95 9.84 -2.98 -4.58
N MET A 96 9.19 -2.02 -3.87
CA MET A 96 7.94 -2.27 -3.15
C MET A 96 6.71 -2.51 -4.02
N SER A 97 6.65 -1.90 -5.20
CA SER A 97 5.38 -1.68 -5.90
C SER A 97 4.77 -2.96 -6.48
N TYR A 98 3.64 -3.41 -5.94
CA TYR A 98 2.83 -4.49 -6.53
C TYR A 98 2.04 -4.00 -7.74
N LYS A 99 2.60 -4.14 -8.93
CA LYS A 99 1.94 -3.74 -10.19
C LYS A 99 1.11 -4.89 -10.78
N GLY A 100 0.16 -5.43 -10.02
CA GLY A 100 -0.72 -6.51 -10.48
C GLY A 100 -0.04 -7.88 -10.63
N GLY A 101 1.13 -8.08 -10.02
CA GLY A 101 1.91 -9.32 -10.13
C GLY A 101 2.72 -9.47 -11.43
N VAL A 102 2.70 -8.45 -12.31
CA VAL A 102 3.45 -8.48 -13.60
C VAL A 102 4.85 -7.88 -13.51
N VAL A 103 5.22 -7.34 -12.35
CA VAL A 103 6.56 -6.83 -12.05
C VAL A 103 7.06 -7.49 -10.79
N ASP A 104 8.32 -7.93 -10.79
CA ASP A 104 8.96 -8.46 -9.58
C ASP A 104 9.01 -7.37 -8.50
N SER A 105 8.45 -7.68 -7.35
CA SER A 105 8.42 -6.81 -6.16
C SER A 105 9.04 -7.51 -4.95
N THR A 106 9.93 -8.47 -5.17
CA THR A 106 10.60 -9.22 -4.11
C THR A 106 11.41 -8.30 -3.22
N GLN A 107 11.21 -8.38 -1.91
CA GLN A 107 12.01 -7.68 -0.92
C GLN A 107 13.06 -8.65 -0.33
N TYR A 108 14.30 -8.16 -0.22
CA TYR A 108 15.45 -8.98 0.20
C TYR A 108 15.89 -8.70 1.64
N SER A 109 15.37 -7.64 2.27
CA SER A 109 15.63 -7.33 3.68
C SER A 109 14.35 -7.46 4.50
N ILE A 110 14.51 -7.75 5.80
CA ILE A 110 13.37 -7.82 6.72
C ILE A 110 12.65 -6.47 6.82
N GLU A 111 13.39 -5.36 6.78
CA GLU A 111 12.84 -4.00 6.78
C GLU A 111 11.96 -3.77 5.54
N GLY A 112 12.44 -4.19 4.37
CA GLY A 112 11.69 -4.09 3.12
C GLY A 112 10.43 -4.95 3.12
N MET A 113 10.54 -6.18 3.61
CA MET A 113 9.40 -7.09 3.80
C MET A 113 8.32 -6.47 4.69
N ILE A 114 8.71 -5.86 5.81
CA ILE A 114 7.81 -5.20 6.76
C ILE A 114 7.10 -4.00 6.12
N VAL A 115 7.83 -3.12 5.43
CA VAL A 115 7.23 -1.93 4.82
C VAL A 115 6.27 -2.32 3.71
N GLN A 116 6.63 -3.30 2.88
CA GLN A 116 5.76 -3.83 1.83
C GLN A 116 4.50 -4.49 2.40
N ASP A 117 4.63 -5.26 3.45
CA ASP A 117 3.51 -5.89 4.14
C ASP A 117 2.57 -4.85 4.74
N ALA A 118 3.10 -3.79 5.35
CA ALA A 118 2.31 -2.71 5.93
C ALA A 118 1.47 -1.97 4.88
N ASP A 119 2.06 -1.67 3.71
CA ASP A 119 1.34 -1.06 2.59
C ASP A 119 0.24 -1.99 2.07
N ARG A 120 0.56 -3.28 1.85
CA ARG A 120 -0.43 -4.29 1.43
C ARG A 120 -1.57 -4.43 2.42
N LEU A 121 -1.26 -4.44 3.72
CA LEU A 121 -2.26 -4.52 4.78
C LEU A 121 -3.19 -3.29 4.81
N ASP A 122 -2.71 -2.08 4.48
CA ASP A 122 -3.57 -0.89 4.40
C ASP A 122 -4.60 -0.98 3.26
N ALA A 123 -4.36 -1.85 2.27
CA ALA A 123 -5.31 -2.16 1.21
C ALA A 123 -6.29 -3.29 1.57
N MET A 124 -6.27 -3.82 2.81
CA MET A 124 -7.11 -4.93 3.25
C MET A 124 -8.04 -4.52 4.39
N GLY A 125 -9.05 -5.35 4.66
CA GLY A 125 -10.02 -5.14 5.75
C GLY A 125 -10.93 -3.93 5.53
N ALA A 126 -11.46 -3.36 6.60
CA ALA A 126 -12.42 -2.25 6.54
C ALA A 126 -11.87 -1.00 5.84
N ILE A 127 -10.60 -0.64 6.12
CA ILE A 127 -9.94 0.48 5.45
C ILE A 127 -9.75 0.20 3.96
N GLY A 128 -9.31 -1.02 3.61
CA GLY A 128 -9.14 -1.43 2.21
C GLY A 128 -10.44 -1.38 1.42
N ILE A 129 -11.56 -1.82 2.00
CA ILE A 129 -12.90 -1.71 1.42
C ILE A 129 -13.24 -0.23 1.15
N ALA A 130 -13.13 0.63 2.16
CA ALA A 130 -13.43 2.06 2.03
C ALA A 130 -12.57 2.74 0.95
N ARG A 131 -11.26 2.45 0.93
CA ARG A 131 -10.33 2.96 -0.09
C ARG A 131 -10.70 2.49 -1.51
N ALA A 132 -11.07 1.22 -1.66
CA ALA A 132 -11.46 0.67 -2.97
C ALA A 132 -12.67 1.41 -3.55
N PHE A 133 -13.72 1.67 -2.75
CA PHE A 133 -14.89 2.39 -3.20
C PHE A 133 -14.63 3.88 -3.40
N ALA A 134 -13.86 4.53 -2.54
CA ALA A 134 -13.45 5.92 -2.73
C ALA A 134 -12.67 6.12 -4.04
N TYR A 135 -11.69 5.24 -4.32
CA TYR A 135 -10.95 5.25 -5.58
C TYR A 135 -11.84 4.94 -6.78
N GLY A 136 -12.73 3.94 -6.66
CA GLY A 136 -13.69 3.61 -7.71
C GLY A 136 -14.57 4.81 -8.08
N GLY A 137 -15.13 5.50 -7.08
CA GLY A 137 -15.92 6.72 -7.27
C GLY A 137 -15.13 7.85 -7.92
N ASN A 138 -13.88 8.10 -7.49
CA ASN A 138 -12.99 9.07 -8.11
C ASN A 138 -12.69 8.77 -9.59
N LYS A 139 -12.70 7.48 -9.98
CA LYS A 139 -12.50 7.02 -11.37
C LYS A 139 -13.80 6.80 -12.15
N ASN A 140 -14.94 7.28 -11.64
CA ASN A 140 -16.26 7.10 -12.23
C ASN A 140 -16.60 5.62 -12.51
N ARG A 141 -16.13 4.69 -11.67
CA ARG A 141 -16.46 3.27 -11.76
C ARG A 141 -17.76 3.00 -11.04
N VAL A 142 -18.62 2.17 -11.66
CA VAL A 142 -19.80 1.63 -10.97
C VAL A 142 -19.35 0.71 -9.81
N ILE A 143 -20.21 0.57 -8.83
CA ILE A 143 -19.95 -0.29 -7.66
C ILE A 143 -19.82 -1.75 -8.11
N TYR A 144 -20.82 -2.23 -8.86
CA TYR A 144 -20.90 -3.60 -9.38
C TYR A 144 -21.69 -3.64 -10.69
N ASP A 145 -21.24 -4.50 -11.60
CA ASP A 145 -21.95 -4.85 -12.84
C ASP A 145 -21.86 -6.37 -13.02
N PRO A 146 -23.01 -7.11 -12.92
CA PRO A 146 -23.03 -8.57 -13.01
C PRO A 146 -22.63 -9.12 -14.39
N SER A 147 -22.59 -8.27 -15.42
CA SER A 147 -22.18 -8.68 -16.78
C SER A 147 -20.67 -8.72 -16.96
N ILE A 148 -19.88 -8.15 -16.01
CA ILE A 148 -18.43 -8.03 -16.10
C ILE A 148 -17.76 -8.93 -15.05
N ASN A 149 -17.12 -10.00 -15.50
CA ASN A 149 -16.38 -10.92 -14.62
C ASN A 149 -14.98 -10.37 -14.23
N PRO A 150 -14.43 -10.78 -13.06
CA PRO A 150 -13.06 -10.50 -12.70
C PRO A 150 -12.08 -11.04 -13.75
N MET A 151 -10.99 -10.30 -13.99
CA MET A 151 -9.97 -10.67 -14.98
C MET A 151 -8.62 -10.91 -14.32
N GLU A 152 -7.83 -11.79 -14.93
CA GLU A 152 -6.38 -11.90 -14.62
C GLU A 152 -5.60 -11.07 -15.64
N TYR A 153 -4.74 -10.16 -15.13
CA TYR A 153 -3.96 -9.27 -15.98
C TYR A 153 -2.63 -9.93 -16.35
N LYS A 154 -2.27 -9.87 -17.64
CA LYS A 154 -1.01 -10.43 -18.17
C LYS A 154 0.09 -9.39 -18.32
N ASN A 155 -0.26 -8.11 -18.35
CA ASN A 155 0.68 -7.01 -18.55
C ASN A 155 0.17 -5.70 -17.93
N LEU A 156 1.08 -4.70 -17.83
CA LEU A 156 0.79 -3.39 -17.25
C LEU A 156 -0.26 -2.58 -18.02
N ASP A 157 -0.37 -2.76 -19.32
CA ASP A 157 -1.33 -2.02 -20.14
C ASP A 157 -2.76 -2.48 -19.86
N GLU A 158 -2.95 -3.77 -19.65
CA GLU A 158 -4.25 -4.32 -19.22
C GLU A 158 -4.64 -3.80 -17.83
N VAL A 159 -3.69 -3.69 -16.90
CA VAL A 159 -3.93 -3.12 -15.56
C VAL A 159 -4.35 -1.64 -15.65
N LYS A 160 -3.77 -0.86 -16.56
CA LYS A 160 -4.04 0.58 -16.71
C LYS A 160 -5.37 0.87 -17.42
N ASN A 161 -5.70 0.09 -18.45
CA ASN A 161 -6.81 0.36 -19.37
C ASN A 161 -8.10 -0.41 -19.03
N LYS A 162 -8.16 -1.01 -17.85
CA LYS A 162 -9.32 -1.81 -17.46
C LYS A 162 -10.61 -1.01 -17.35
N ASN A 163 -11.62 -1.40 -18.13
CA ASN A 163 -13.00 -1.02 -17.89
C ASN A 163 -13.61 -2.03 -16.92
N ASN A 164 -13.68 -1.68 -15.64
CA ASN A 164 -14.05 -2.60 -14.57
C ASN A 164 -14.77 -1.87 -13.44
N HIS A 165 -15.55 -2.63 -12.67
CA HIS A 165 -16.25 -2.12 -11.49
C HIS A 165 -15.48 -2.41 -10.18
N THR A 166 -15.89 -1.74 -9.08
CA THR A 166 -15.14 -1.77 -7.84
C THR A 166 -15.09 -3.15 -7.20
N ILE A 167 -16.19 -3.93 -7.24
CA ILE A 167 -16.25 -5.29 -6.65
C ILE A 167 -15.25 -6.25 -7.32
N ASN A 168 -15.03 -6.17 -8.64
CA ASN A 168 -14.02 -7.01 -9.29
C ASN A 168 -12.61 -6.80 -8.76
N HIS A 169 -12.29 -5.57 -8.28
CA HIS A 169 -10.98 -5.28 -7.70
C HIS A 169 -10.66 -6.14 -6.47
N PHE A 170 -11.68 -6.59 -5.73
CA PHE A 170 -11.48 -7.52 -4.61
C PHE A 170 -10.91 -8.84 -5.10
N TYR A 171 -11.49 -9.43 -6.13
CA TYR A 171 -11.06 -10.73 -6.68
C TYR A 171 -9.76 -10.62 -7.48
N GLU A 172 -9.56 -9.51 -8.20
CA GLU A 172 -8.39 -9.29 -9.03
C GLU A 172 -7.13 -8.99 -8.24
N LYS A 173 -7.28 -8.33 -7.06
CA LYS A 173 -6.14 -7.88 -6.25
C LYS A 173 -6.31 -8.14 -4.77
N LEU A 174 -7.34 -7.57 -4.11
CA LEU A 174 -7.34 -7.40 -2.67
C LEU A 174 -7.35 -8.73 -1.91
N LEU A 175 -8.14 -9.70 -2.33
CA LEU A 175 -8.19 -11.02 -1.72
C LEU A 175 -6.90 -11.83 -1.91
N LYS A 176 -6.13 -11.56 -2.97
CA LYS A 176 -4.85 -12.21 -3.25
C LYS A 176 -3.72 -11.71 -2.34
N LEU A 177 -3.88 -10.53 -1.71
CA LEU A 177 -2.82 -9.92 -0.90
C LEU A 177 -2.46 -10.76 0.33
N LYS A 178 -3.40 -11.49 0.92
CA LYS A 178 -3.13 -12.39 2.06
C LYS A 178 -1.97 -13.34 1.80
N ASP A 179 -1.93 -13.94 0.62
CA ASP A 179 -0.95 -14.95 0.25
C ASP A 179 0.41 -14.34 -0.17
N LEU A 180 0.49 -13.02 -0.25
CA LEU A 180 1.69 -12.26 -0.60
C LEU A 180 2.42 -11.66 0.61
N MET A 181 1.96 -11.93 1.84
CA MET A 181 2.61 -11.43 3.05
C MET A 181 3.93 -12.15 3.31
N ASN A 182 4.95 -11.37 3.64
CA ASN A 182 6.30 -11.88 3.88
C ASN A 182 6.49 -12.33 5.33
N THR A 183 6.12 -11.45 6.30
CA THR A 183 6.40 -11.63 7.72
C THR A 183 5.29 -12.37 8.45
N ASP A 184 5.62 -13.05 9.54
CA ASP A 184 4.64 -13.82 10.29
C ASP A 184 3.63 -12.94 11.02
N THR A 185 4.04 -11.76 11.47
CA THR A 185 3.14 -10.77 12.05
C THR A 185 2.13 -10.26 11.01
N ALA A 186 2.59 -9.97 9.78
CA ALA A 186 1.70 -9.53 8.71
C ALA A 186 0.71 -10.63 8.28
N LYS A 187 1.14 -11.89 8.20
CA LYS A 187 0.25 -13.02 7.86
C LYS A 187 -0.93 -13.15 8.83
N LYS A 188 -0.67 -12.99 10.14
CA LYS A 188 -1.75 -13.01 11.16
C LYS A 188 -2.76 -11.90 10.94
N ILE A 189 -2.28 -10.66 10.77
CA ILE A 189 -3.15 -9.49 10.54
C ILE A 189 -3.90 -9.62 9.20
N ALA A 190 -3.23 -10.11 8.15
CA ALA A 190 -3.83 -10.31 6.84
C ALA A 190 -4.95 -11.34 6.87
N HIS A 191 -4.82 -12.40 7.66
CA HIS A 191 -5.86 -13.41 7.83
C HIS A 191 -7.16 -12.79 8.37
N GLU A 192 -7.08 -12.04 9.45
CA GLU A 192 -8.25 -11.37 10.04
C GLU A 192 -8.90 -10.35 9.08
N ARG A 193 -8.06 -9.54 8.38
CA ARG A 193 -8.54 -8.56 7.41
C ARG A 193 -9.16 -9.20 6.18
N HIS A 194 -8.63 -10.34 5.75
CA HIS A 194 -9.17 -11.12 4.63
C HIS A 194 -10.55 -11.69 4.97
N GLU A 195 -10.70 -12.35 6.12
CA GLU A 195 -12.01 -12.86 6.58
C GLU A 195 -13.06 -11.75 6.68
N PHE A 196 -12.66 -10.55 7.13
CA PHE A 196 -13.56 -9.40 7.16
C PHE A 196 -14.02 -9.00 5.75
N MET A 197 -13.11 -8.99 4.75
CA MET A 197 -13.47 -8.69 3.36
C MET A 197 -14.40 -9.76 2.76
N GLU A 198 -14.18 -11.05 3.06
CA GLU A 198 -15.08 -12.13 2.61
C GLU A 198 -16.48 -11.98 3.21
N LYS A 199 -16.58 -11.67 4.51
CA LYS A 199 -17.86 -11.40 5.17
C LYS A 199 -18.59 -10.21 4.54
N TYR A 200 -17.84 -9.12 4.24
CA TYR A 200 -18.40 -7.96 3.55
C TYR A 200 -18.95 -8.31 2.17
N LEU A 201 -18.20 -9.08 1.37
CA LEU A 201 -18.64 -9.48 0.03
C LEU A 201 -19.88 -10.40 0.08
N ASN A 202 -19.92 -11.32 1.04
CA ASN A 202 -21.09 -12.19 1.23
C ASN A 202 -22.34 -11.35 1.55
N GLU A 203 -22.24 -10.38 2.45
CA GLU A 203 -23.36 -9.50 2.78
C GLU A 203 -23.74 -8.61 1.60
N PHE A 204 -22.75 -8.02 0.91
CA PHE A 204 -22.98 -7.24 -0.31
C PHE A 204 -23.82 -8.02 -1.35
N PHE A 205 -23.52 -9.29 -1.58
CA PHE A 205 -24.25 -10.09 -2.55
C PHE A 205 -25.61 -10.57 -2.03
N ASN A 206 -25.75 -10.77 -0.74
CA ASN A 206 -27.08 -11.04 -0.13
C ASN A 206 -28.02 -9.86 -0.34
N GLU A 207 -27.57 -8.65 -0.03
CA GLU A 207 -28.34 -7.43 -0.24
C GLU A 207 -28.59 -7.17 -1.74
N TRP A 208 -27.58 -7.36 -2.60
CA TRP A 208 -27.70 -7.14 -4.04
C TRP A 208 -28.75 -8.03 -4.68
N ASN A 209 -28.76 -9.31 -4.34
CA ASN A 209 -29.68 -10.29 -4.94
C ASN A 209 -31.06 -10.29 -4.30
N PHE A 210 -31.24 -9.58 -3.18
CA PHE A 210 -32.48 -9.52 -2.40
C PHE A 210 -33.19 -10.88 -2.34
N LYS A 211 -32.57 -11.88 -1.74
CA LYS A 211 -33.20 -13.18 -1.53
C LYS A 211 -34.13 -13.05 -0.32
N GLU A 212 -35.45 -13.12 -0.58
CA GLU A 212 -36.41 -13.42 0.47
C GLU A 212 -36.11 -14.84 1.01
N GLU A 213 -35.94 -14.99 2.34
CA GLU A 213 -35.85 -16.30 2.99
C GLU A 213 -37.18 -17.05 2.93
#